data_2d4868b7fec3d4a9115645f0b165c87c
#
_entry.id   2d4868b7fec3d4a9115645f0b165c87c
#
_cell.length_a   1.000
_cell.length_b   1.000
_cell.length_c   1.000
_cell.angle_alpha   90.00
_cell.angle_beta   90.00
_cell.angle_gamma   90.00
#
_symmetry.space_group_name_H-M   'P 1'
#
loop_
_entity.id
_entity.type
_entity.pdbx_description
1 polymer ?
#
loop_
_entity_poly.entity_id
_entity_poly.type
_entity_poly.pdbx_seq_one_letter_code
_entity_poly.pdbx_strand_id
1 'polypeptide(L)'
;MRRLPFDEAIASAALLLMTLIPLVEIALRPLHGMGIANAPMIVQHLGLVLAMAGAVLAERGNHLTSLGNSFASARNPAVRHAANLFAKGSAAVLCGMLAEASWQFVASEMDAGRLLAYGLPVWTIQALMPVGFVVLGVKLGSRCASGLALRIVLGVALTAAGYAFARHFDGAELPLAPFAIGLVLALLAGAPIFAVLGGLALALFWSEGQPLASVPLSHYQITVNPSLPALPLFTLAGLIFARSGAALRLGALFTASFGGGAIGSSIAAALLCSFFTAFTGGSGVTI
;
A
#
# COMPACT_ATOMS: atom_id res chain seq x y z
N MET A 1 -11.07 -5.37 27.25
CA MET A 1 -10.79 -5.69 25.83
C MET A 1 -11.05 -4.45 25.01
N ARG A 2 -10.01 -3.86 24.40
CA ARG A 2 -10.15 -2.70 23.50
C ARG A 2 -10.83 -3.24 22.24
N ARG A 3 -12.01 -2.74 21.90
CA ARG A 3 -12.68 -3.12 20.64
C ARG A 3 -11.76 -2.67 19.51
N LEU A 4 -11.22 -3.61 18.73
CA LEU A 4 -10.44 -3.31 17.54
C LEU A 4 -11.32 -2.52 16.58
N PRO A 5 -10.87 -1.40 16.05
CA PRO A 5 -11.60 -0.70 15.01
C PRO A 5 -11.71 -1.58 13.76
N PHE A 6 -12.75 -1.35 12.99
CA PHE A 6 -13.14 -2.22 11.87
C PHE A 6 -12.02 -2.39 10.81
N ASP A 7 -11.31 -1.32 10.50
CA ASP A 7 -10.16 -1.31 9.58
C ASP A 7 -8.99 -2.19 10.08
N GLU A 8 -8.69 -2.11 11.39
CA GLU A 8 -7.66 -2.92 12.03
C GLU A 8 -8.05 -4.40 12.08
N ALA A 9 -9.32 -4.70 12.33
CA ALA A 9 -9.82 -6.05 12.33
C ALA A 9 -9.73 -6.72 10.94
N ILE A 10 -10.10 -6.00 9.88
CA ILE A 10 -10.01 -6.50 8.49
C ILE A 10 -8.55 -6.74 8.10
N ALA A 11 -7.66 -5.77 8.32
CA ALA A 11 -6.25 -5.89 7.98
C ALA A 11 -5.60 -7.05 8.74
N SER A 12 -5.87 -7.17 10.04
CA SER A 12 -5.35 -8.25 10.89
C SER A 12 -5.89 -9.62 10.46
N ALA A 13 -7.18 -9.72 10.15
CA ALA A 13 -7.79 -10.95 9.66
C ALA A 13 -7.21 -11.38 8.31
N ALA A 14 -7.05 -10.44 7.37
CA ALA A 14 -6.43 -10.71 6.07
C ALA A 14 -5.00 -11.23 6.23
N LEU A 15 -4.18 -10.55 7.06
CA LEU A 15 -2.80 -10.97 7.34
C LEU A 15 -2.73 -12.36 8.00
N LEU A 16 -3.61 -12.61 8.97
CA LEU A 16 -3.71 -13.90 9.65
C LEU A 16 -4.06 -15.02 8.66
N LEU A 17 -5.08 -14.81 7.82
CA LEU A 17 -5.49 -15.79 6.82
C LEU A 17 -4.42 -16.01 5.76
N MET A 18 -3.74 -14.96 5.28
CA MET A 18 -2.60 -15.09 4.35
C MET A 18 -1.45 -15.91 4.93
N THR A 19 -1.29 -15.91 6.26
CA THR A 19 -0.27 -16.71 6.94
C THR A 19 -0.75 -18.12 7.22
N LEU A 20 -1.96 -18.28 7.72
CA LEU A 20 -2.50 -19.57 8.15
C LEU A 20 -2.84 -20.50 6.98
N ILE A 21 -3.44 -19.99 5.91
CA ILE A 21 -3.87 -20.82 4.78
C ILE A 21 -2.69 -21.60 4.18
N PRO A 22 -1.54 -20.99 3.82
CA PRO A 22 -0.39 -21.76 3.32
C PRO A 22 0.20 -22.71 4.35
N LEU A 23 0.26 -22.36 5.63
CA LEU A 23 0.77 -23.25 6.68
C LEU A 23 -0.10 -24.49 6.83
N VAL A 24 -1.42 -24.31 6.86
CA VAL A 24 -2.38 -25.42 6.90
C VAL A 24 -2.28 -26.27 5.64
N GLU A 25 -2.15 -25.65 4.47
CA GLU A 25 -1.98 -26.37 3.21
C GLU A 25 -0.73 -27.24 3.19
N ILE A 26 0.41 -26.69 3.65
CA ILE A 26 1.67 -27.43 3.74
C ILE A 26 1.55 -28.61 4.71
N ALA A 27 0.85 -28.43 5.84
CA ALA A 27 0.63 -29.48 6.84
C ALA A 27 -0.35 -30.57 6.35
N LEU A 28 -1.39 -30.21 5.58
CA LEU A 28 -2.40 -31.17 5.11
C LEU A 28 -1.90 -32.03 3.94
N ARG A 29 -1.07 -31.50 3.05
CA ARG A 29 -0.57 -32.23 1.87
C ARG A 29 0.06 -33.59 2.21
N PRO A 30 1.00 -33.70 3.17
CA PRO A 30 1.60 -34.99 3.53
C PRO A 30 0.63 -35.91 4.27
N LEU A 31 -0.40 -35.39 4.96
CA LEU A 31 -1.33 -36.16 5.77
C LEU A 31 -2.51 -36.72 4.98
N HIS A 32 -3.03 -35.97 4.03
CA HIS A 32 -4.26 -36.30 3.29
C HIS A 32 -4.08 -36.39 1.78
N GLY A 33 -2.87 -36.15 1.26
CA GLY A 33 -2.59 -36.16 -0.17
C GLY A 33 -3.26 -35.02 -0.98
N MET A 34 -4.11 -34.24 -0.36
CA MET A 34 -4.82 -33.10 -0.95
C MET A 34 -4.64 -31.86 -0.09
N GLY A 35 -4.43 -30.71 -0.74
CA GLY A 35 -4.39 -29.41 -0.10
C GLY A 35 -5.76 -28.70 -0.15
N ILE A 36 -5.78 -27.43 0.28
CA ILE A 36 -6.96 -26.57 0.15
C ILE A 36 -7.12 -26.19 -1.31
N ALA A 37 -8.29 -26.51 -1.91
CA ALA A 37 -8.56 -26.15 -3.31
C ALA A 37 -8.46 -24.61 -3.50
N ASN A 38 -7.71 -24.21 -4.55
CA ASN A 38 -7.51 -22.79 -4.89
C ASN A 38 -6.85 -21.91 -3.78
N ALA A 39 -6.16 -22.51 -2.79
CA ALA A 39 -5.49 -21.77 -1.72
C ALA A 39 -4.58 -20.64 -2.23
N PRO A 40 -3.71 -20.84 -3.24
CA PRO A 40 -2.87 -19.76 -3.76
C PRO A 40 -3.68 -18.58 -4.27
N MET A 41 -4.77 -18.83 -4.98
CA MET A 41 -5.64 -17.80 -5.54
C MET A 41 -6.34 -17.00 -4.42
N ILE A 42 -6.84 -17.66 -3.37
CA ILE A 42 -7.46 -17.01 -2.22
C ILE A 42 -6.44 -16.10 -1.52
N VAL A 43 -5.24 -16.61 -1.25
CA VAL A 43 -4.19 -15.86 -0.55
C VAL A 43 -3.71 -14.64 -1.35
N GLN A 44 -3.61 -14.76 -2.68
CA GLN A 44 -3.29 -13.62 -3.56
C GLN A 44 -4.32 -12.50 -3.43
N HIS A 45 -5.62 -12.83 -3.46
CA HIS A 45 -6.68 -11.83 -3.34
C HIS A 45 -6.80 -11.24 -1.93
N LEU A 46 -6.46 -12.01 -0.89
CA LEU A 46 -6.29 -11.47 0.46
C LEU A 46 -5.18 -10.41 0.51
N GLY A 47 -4.17 -10.48 -0.37
CA GLY A 47 -3.17 -9.44 -0.54
C GLY A 47 -3.77 -8.09 -0.93
N LEU A 48 -4.73 -8.05 -1.84
CA LEU A 48 -5.46 -6.83 -2.20
C LEU A 48 -6.30 -6.29 -1.02
N VAL A 49 -6.98 -7.18 -0.29
CA VAL A 49 -7.72 -6.79 0.93
C VAL A 49 -6.77 -6.15 1.94
N LEU A 50 -5.62 -6.79 2.18
CA LEU A 50 -4.60 -6.29 3.11
C LEU A 50 -4.03 -4.95 2.64
N ALA A 51 -3.76 -4.78 1.33
CA ALA A 51 -3.24 -3.55 0.78
C ALA A 51 -4.20 -2.37 1.00
N MET A 52 -5.48 -2.54 0.68
CA MET A 52 -6.48 -1.48 0.82
C MET A 52 -6.81 -1.17 2.30
N ALA A 53 -7.07 -2.20 3.11
CA ALA A 53 -7.34 -2.02 4.54
C ALA A 53 -6.11 -1.48 5.29
N GLY A 54 -4.91 -1.97 4.94
CA GLY A 54 -3.64 -1.52 5.49
C GLY A 54 -3.34 -0.06 5.16
N ALA A 55 -3.65 0.40 3.94
CA ALA A 55 -3.49 1.80 3.55
C ALA A 55 -4.41 2.73 4.36
N VAL A 56 -5.67 2.33 4.57
CA VAL A 56 -6.63 3.06 5.41
C VAL A 56 -6.18 3.11 6.88
N LEU A 57 -5.62 2.00 7.39
CA LEU A 57 -5.06 1.91 8.73
C LEU A 57 -3.80 2.77 8.89
N ALA A 58 -2.90 2.74 7.91
CA ALA A 58 -1.69 3.57 7.88
C ALA A 58 -2.03 5.07 7.87
N GLU A 59 -3.05 5.47 7.12
CA GLU A 59 -3.56 6.85 7.15
C GLU A 59 -4.02 7.23 8.55
N ARG A 60 -4.81 6.37 9.20
CA ARG A 60 -5.32 6.61 10.55
C ARG A 60 -4.21 6.75 11.59
N GLY A 61 -3.19 5.91 11.49
CA GLY A 61 -1.99 5.93 12.36
C GLY A 61 -0.99 7.05 12.02
N ASN A 62 -1.25 7.83 10.98
CA ASN A 62 -0.31 8.82 10.44
C ASN A 62 1.04 8.19 10.02
N HIS A 63 0.99 6.95 9.54
CA HIS A 63 2.15 6.17 9.09
C HIS A 63 2.31 6.17 7.55
N LEU A 64 1.53 7.00 6.84
CA LEU A 64 1.73 7.17 5.40
C LEU A 64 3.08 7.83 5.15
N THR A 65 3.93 7.14 4.41
CA THR A 65 5.28 7.61 4.10
C THR A 65 5.23 8.81 3.17
N SER A 66 5.94 9.89 3.52
CA SER A 66 6.19 11.05 2.67
C SER A 66 7.70 11.26 2.52
N LEU A 67 8.16 11.61 1.31
CA LEU A 67 9.59 11.87 1.04
C LEU A 67 9.99 13.32 1.33
N GLY A 68 9.05 14.25 1.18
CA GLY A 68 9.32 15.68 1.32
C GLY A 68 8.87 16.22 2.66
N ASN A 69 9.83 16.70 3.47
CA ASN A 69 9.55 17.49 4.65
C ASN A 69 10.12 18.92 4.54
N SER A 70 10.48 19.33 3.32
CA SER A 70 11.17 20.61 3.09
C SER A 70 10.37 21.81 3.58
N PHE A 71 9.05 21.78 3.39
CA PHE A 71 8.16 22.85 3.88
C PHE A 71 7.59 22.59 5.29
N ALA A 72 7.62 21.34 5.79
CA ALA A 72 7.20 21.04 7.16
C ALA A 72 8.13 21.66 8.20
N SER A 73 9.42 21.89 7.82
CA SER A 73 10.43 22.57 8.62
C SER A 73 10.50 24.07 8.33
N ALA A 74 9.60 24.63 7.52
CA ALA A 74 9.63 26.05 7.20
C ALA A 74 9.45 26.92 8.46
N ARG A 75 10.27 27.96 8.56
CA ARG A 75 10.31 28.88 9.69
C ARG A 75 9.00 29.70 9.82
N ASN A 76 8.31 29.92 8.67
CA ASN A 76 7.05 30.63 8.63
C ASN A 76 5.87 29.67 8.85
N PRO A 77 5.06 29.83 9.92
CA PRO A 77 3.92 28.95 10.20
C PRO A 77 2.84 28.98 9.11
N ALA A 78 2.66 30.10 8.41
CA ALA A 78 1.70 30.20 7.30
C ALA A 78 2.12 29.32 6.11
N VAL A 79 3.41 29.32 5.75
CA VAL A 79 3.95 28.46 4.67
C VAL A 79 3.78 26.99 5.05
N ARG A 80 4.10 26.62 6.28
CA ARG A 80 3.92 25.25 6.78
C ARG A 80 2.45 24.80 6.73
N HIS A 81 1.53 25.69 7.12
CA HIS A 81 0.10 25.41 7.07
C HIS A 81 -0.39 25.23 5.63
N ALA A 82 -0.02 26.15 4.74
CA ALA A 82 -0.38 26.10 3.31
C ALA A 82 0.16 24.83 2.63
N ALA A 83 1.43 24.47 2.89
CA ALA A 83 2.03 23.26 2.35
C ALA A 83 1.30 21.98 2.83
N ASN A 84 0.92 21.93 4.11
CA ASN A 84 0.19 20.80 4.67
C ASN A 84 -1.21 20.66 4.07
N LEU A 85 -1.93 21.79 3.86
CA LEU A 85 -3.22 21.80 3.18
C LEU A 85 -3.09 21.35 1.72
N PHE A 86 -2.08 21.86 1.01
CA PHE A 86 -1.83 21.48 -0.37
C PHE A 86 -1.48 20.00 -0.50
N ALA A 87 -0.60 19.48 0.35
CA ALA A 87 -0.21 18.07 0.36
C ALA A 87 -1.39 17.12 0.61
N LYS A 88 -2.23 17.44 1.59
CA LYS A 88 -3.41 16.61 1.91
C LYS A 88 -4.53 16.77 0.90
N GLY A 89 -4.75 18.01 0.42
CA GLY A 89 -5.75 18.31 -0.58
C GLY A 89 -5.44 17.66 -1.92
N SER A 90 -4.20 17.79 -2.42
CA SER A 90 -3.76 17.13 -3.65
C SER A 90 -3.84 15.60 -3.54
N ALA A 91 -3.42 15.03 -2.41
CA ALA A 91 -3.54 13.59 -2.18
C ALA A 91 -5.01 13.11 -2.19
N ALA A 92 -5.94 13.89 -1.63
CA ALA A 92 -7.38 13.58 -1.68
C ALA A 92 -7.92 13.60 -3.13
N VAL A 93 -7.54 14.61 -3.92
CA VAL A 93 -7.90 14.71 -5.34
C VAL A 93 -7.33 13.53 -6.13
N LEU A 94 -6.05 13.21 -5.93
CA LEU A 94 -5.40 12.06 -6.59
C LEU A 94 -6.07 10.73 -6.20
N CYS A 95 -6.48 10.56 -4.94
CA CYS A 95 -7.26 9.39 -4.53
C CYS A 95 -8.62 9.32 -5.26
N GLY A 96 -9.27 10.47 -5.48
CA GLY A 96 -10.51 10.54 -6.26
C GLY A 96 -10.30 10.09 -7.72
N MET A 97 -9.21 10.55 -8.35
CA MET A 97 -8.84 10.12 -9.71
C MET A 97 -8.57 8.61 -9.77
N LEU A 98 -7.81 8.08 -8.81
CA LEU A 98 -7.53 6.64 -8.72
C LEU A 98 -8.80 5.83 -8.45
N ALA A 99 -9.76 6.38 -7.71
CA ALA A 99 -11.05 5.74 -7.47
C ALA A 99 -11.86 5.60 -8.76
N GLU A 100 -11.92 6.66 -9.61
CA GLU A 100 -12.60 6.58 -10.91
C GLU A 100 -11.90 5.59 -11.85
N ALA A 101 -10.59 5.68 -12.00
CA ALA A 101 -9.82 4.73 -12.80
C ALA A 101 -10.07 3.28 -12.35
N SER A 102 -10.11 3.05 -11.02
CA SER A 102 -10.39 1.73 -10.44
C SER A 102 -11.85 1.29 -10.68
N TRP A 103 -12.79 2.21 -10.68
CA TRP A 103 -14.17 1.90 -10.99
C TRP A 103 -14.35 1.45 -12.44
N GLN A 104 -13.71 2.13 -13.39
CA GLN A 104 -13.73 1.73 -14.81
C GLN A 104 -13.12 0.35 -14.99
N PHE A 105 -12.02 0.04 -14.33
CA PHE A 105 -11.42 -1.29 -14.33
C PHE A 105 -12.40 -2.35 -13.78
N VAL A 106 -13.05 -2.10 -12.65
CA VAL A 106 -14.04 -3.02 -12.06
C VAL A 106 -15.24 -3.20 -12.97
N ALA A 107 -15.73 -2.12 -13.60
CA ALA A 107 -16.84 -2.20 -14.55
C ALA A 107 -16.51 -3.11 -15.74
N SER A 108 -15.31 -2.99 -16.32
CA SER A 108 -14.87 -3.88 -17.40
C SER A 108 -14.75 -5.35 -16.96
N GLU A 109 -14.41 -5.61 -15.70
CA GLU A 109 -14.37 -6.96 -15.15
C GLU A 109 -15.77 -7.54 -14.88
N MET A 110 -16.74 -6.69 -14.54
CA MET A 110 -18.16 -7.12 -14.43
C MET A 110 -18.66 -7.63 -15.76
N ASP A 111 -18.37 -6.91 -16.85
CA ASP A 111 -18.76 -7.30 -18.21
C ASP A 111 -18.04 -8.57 -18.67
N ALA A 112 -16.80 -8.79 -18.25
CA ALA A 112 -16.02 -9.98 -18.56
C ALA A 112 -16.53 -11.24 -17.84
N GLY A 113 -17.27 -11.12 -16.74
CA GLY A 113 -17.90 -12.21 -16.01
C GLY A 113 -16.94 -13.24 -15.42
N ARG A 114 -15.68 -12.88 -15.16
CA ARG A 114 -14.67 -13.83 -14.64
C ARG A 114 -14.99 -14.25 -13.22
N LEU A 115 -14.87 -15.57 -12.98
CA LEU A 115 -15.09 -16.17 -11.67
C LEU A 115 -13.78 -16.51 -10.98
N LEU A 116 -13.74 -16.25 -9.69
CA LEU A 116 -12.72 -16.71 -8.76
C LEU A 116 -13.05 -18.13 -8.27
N ALA A 117 -12.27 -18.62 -7.31
CA ALA A 117 -12.58 -19.84 -6.59
C ALA A 117 -14.02 -19.84 -6.03
N TYR A 118 -14.66 -21.00 -6.02
CA TYR A 118 -16.00 -21.21 -5.45
C TYR A 118 -17.13 -20.39 -6.10
N GLY A 119 -16.96 -19.97 -7.35
CA GLY A 119 -18.00 -19.23 -8.09
C GLY A 119 -18.15 -17.76 -7.69
N LEU A 120 -17.25 -17.20 -6.91
CA LEU A 120 -17.24 -15.78 -6.57
C LEU A 120 -16.78 -14.95 -7.78
N PRO A 121 -17.52 -13.91 -8.21
CA PRO A 121 -17.05 -13.02 -9.26
C PRO A 121 -15.78 -12.26 -8.83
N VAL A 122 -14.78 -12.18 -9.71
CA VAL A 122 -13.50 -11.52 -9.43
C VAL A 122 -13.70 -10.04 -9.08
N TRP A 123 -14.60 -9.36 -9.78
CA TRP A 123 -14.90 -7.95 -9.57
C TRP A 123 -15.30 -7.59 -8.13
N THR A 124 -15.88 -8.54 -7.38
CA THR A 124 -16.32 -8.29 -5.99
C THR A 124 -15.13 -7.96 -5.06
N ILE A 125 -14.00 -8.59 -5.29
CA ILE A 125 -12.78 -8.30 -4.52
C ILE A 125 -12.07 -7.07 -5.10
N GLN A 126 -12.05 -6.92 -6.43
CA GLN A 126 -11.48 -5.76 -7.09
C GLN A 126 -12.20 -4.45 -6.71
N ALA A 127 -13.51 -4.51 -6.40
CA ALA A 127 -14.30 -3.37 -5.92
C ALA A 127 -13.74 -2.75 -4.61
N LEU A 128 -12.90 -3.46 -3.89
CA LEU A 128 -12.16 -2.88 -2.75
C LEU A 128 -11.21 -1.76 -3.15
N MET A 129 -10.74 -1.72 -4.40
CA MET A 129 -9.85 -0.67 -4.89
C MET A 129 -10.56 0.69 -4.97
N PRO A 130 -11.65 0.87 -5.74
CA PRO A 130 -12.35 2.15 -5.77
C PRO A 130 -12.87 2.54 -4.39
N VAL A 131 -13.40 1.61 -3.59
CA VAL A 131 -13.86 1.88 -2.22
C VAL A 131 -12.69 2.33 -1.33
N GLY A 132 -11.58 1.64 -1.37
CA GLY A 132 -10.37 1.98 -0.60
C GLY A 132 -9.82 3.37 -0.94
N PHE A 133 -9.74 3.71 -2.23
CA PHE A 133 -9.29 5.03 -2.67
C PHE A 133 -10.28 6.14 -2.28
N VAL A 134 -11.60 5.90 -2.37
CA VAL A 134 -12.60 6.87 -1.87
C VAL A 134 -12.43 7.11 -0.38
N VAL A 135 -12.32 6.05 0.42
CA VAL A 135 -12.15 6.16 1.88
C VAL A 135 -10.85 6.91 2.22
N LEU A 136 -9.74 6.59 1.54
CA LEU A 136 -8.46 7.29 1.72
C LEU A 136 -8.57 8.77 1.34
N GLY A 137 -9.17 9.08 0.19
CA GLY A 137 -9.35 10.44 -0.28
C GLY A 137 -10.18 11.28 0.70
N VAL A 138 -11.32 10.76 1.15
CA VAL A 138 -12.18 11.44 2.14
C VAL A 138 -11.43 11.65 3.45
N LYS A 139 -10.68 10.67 3.95
CA LYS A 139 -9.89 10.82 5.18
C LYS A 139 -8.78 11.87 5.02
N LEU A 140 -8.02 11.84 3.92
CA LEU A 140 -6.95 12.82 3.66
C LEU A 140 -7.51 14.24 3.51
N GLY A 141 -8.57 14.42 2.71
CA GLY A 141 -9.23 15.70 2.53
C GLY A 141 -9.88 16.23 3.83
N SER A 142 -10.38 15.34 4.68
CA SER A 142 -10.94 15.73 5.97
C SER A 142 -9.91 16.36 6.93
N ARG A 143 -8.63 16.08 6.73
CA ARG A 143 -7.54 16.68 7.53
C ARG A 143 -7.19 18.12 7.10
N CYS A 144 -7.83 18.64 6.05
CA CYS A 144 -7.67 20.02 5.61
C CYS A 144 -8.47 21.02 6.45
N ALA A 145 -9.33 20.56 7.34
CA ALA A 145 -10.18 21.41 8.17
C ALA A 145 -10.18 20.99 9.65
N SER A 146 -10.58 21.91 10.54
CA SER A 146 -10.66 21.69 11.99
C SER A 146 -12.06 21.36 12.50
N GLY A 147 -13.13 21.84 11.82
CA GLY A 147 -14.54 21.61 12.21
C GLY A 147 -15.10 20.32 11.60
N LEU A 148 -15.89 19.52 12.35
CA LEU A 148 -16.40 18.23 11.89
C LEU A 148 -17.18 18.33 10.57
N ALA A 149 -18.10 19.28 10.44
CA ALA A 149 -18.89 19.48 9.22
C ALA A 149 -17.98 19.84 8.03
N LEU A 150 -17.06 20.78 8.21
CA LEU A 150 -16.13 21.22 7.16
C LEU A 150 -15.15 20.10 6.78
N ARG A 151 -14.72 19.27 7.72
CA ARG A 151 -13.89 18.08 7.46
C ARG A 151 -14.58 17.10 6.53
N ILE A 152 -15.86 16.79 6.78
CA ILE A 152 -16.64 15.87 5.94
C ILE A 152 -16.84 16.49 4.56
N VAL A 153 -17.26 17.75 4.50
CA VAL A 153 -17.52 18.45 3.24
C VAL A 153 -16.25 18.51 2.37
N LEU A 154 -15.12 18.96 2.93
CA LEU A 154 -13.85 19.02 2.17
C LEU A 154 -13.33 17.64 1.79
N GLY A 155 -13.44 16.66 2.67
CA GLY A 155 -13.06 15.29 2.36
C GLY A 155 -13.81 14.73 1.14
N VAL A 156 -15.13 14.87 1.16
CA VAL A 156 -15.98 14.41 0.06
C VAL A 156 -15.79 15.29 -1.19
N ALA A 157 -15.77 16.61 -1.06
CA ALA A 157 -15.66 17.52 -2.19
C ALA A 157 -14.34 17.36 -2.97
N LEU A 158 -13.20 17.27 -2.27
CA LEU A 158 -11.89 17.09 -2.92
C LEU A 158 -11.79 15.72 -3.61
N THR A 159 -12.28 14.67 -2.97
CA THR A 159 -12.30 13.32 -3.58
C THR A 159 -13.24 13.29 -4.77
N ALA A 160 -14.44 13.87 -4.66
CA ALA A 160 -15.40 13.95 -5.76
C ALA A 160 -14.88 14.81 -6.92
N ALA A 161 -14.16 15.89 -6.64
CA ALA A 161 -13.54 16.72 -7.67
C ALA A 161 -12.48 15.92 -8.46
N GLY A 162 -11.65 15.14 -7.78
CA GLY A 162 -10.70 14.24 -8.45
C GLY A 162 -11.39 13.17 -9.30
N TYR A 163 -12.43 12.55 -8.75
CA TYR A 163 -13.26 11.57 -9.45
C TYR A 163 -13.89 12.17 -10.72
N ALA A 164 -14.53 13.32 -10.60
CA ALA A 164 -15.17 14.00 -11.72
C ALA A 164 -14.16 14.45 -12.79
N PHE A 165 -12.97 14.91 -12.35
CA PHE A 165 -11.89 15.29 -13.26
C PHE A 165 -11.42 14.08 -14.08
N ALA A 166 -11.10 12.97 -13.44
CA ALA A 166 -10.66 11.76 -14.14
C ALA A 166 -11.72 11.26 -15.13
N ARG A 167 -12.99 11.26 -14.72
CA ARG A 167 -14.12 10.87 -15.57
C ARG A 167 -14.31 11.77 -16.79
N HIS A 168 -14.11 13.09 -16.61
CA HIS A 168 -14.29 14.07 -17.70
C HIS A 168 -13.18 14.01 -18.73
N PHE A 169 -11.96 13.72 -18.31
CA PHE A 169 -10.77 13.68 -19.16
C PHE A 169 -10.30 12.27 -19.50
N ASP A 170 -11.13 11.25 -19.27
CA ASP A 170 -10.78 9.89 -19.66
C ASP A 170 -10.64 9.77 -21.20
N GLY A 171 -9.53 9.17 -21.64
CA GLY A 171 -9.18 9.06 -23.05
C GLY A 171 -8.71 10.36 -23.70
N ALA A 172 -8.57 11.47 -22.95
CA ALA A 172 -8.01 12.71 -23.47
C ALA A 172 -6.47 12.68 -23.41
N GLU A 173 -5.81 13.29 -24.37
CA GLU A 173 -4.37 13.54 -24.29
C GLU A 173 -4.12 14.84 -23.53
N LEU A 174 -3.54 14.72 -22.34
CA LEU A 174 -3.22 15.87 -21.50
C LEU A 174 -1.69 16.08 -21.42
N PRO A 175 -1.22 17.35 -21.43
CA PRO A 175 0.21 17.63 -21.35
C PRO A 175 0.77 17.18 -20.00
N LEU A 176 1.86 16.40 -20.02
CA LEU A 176 2.51 15.86 -18.81
C LEU A 176 3.08 16.95 -17.89
N ALA A 177 3.63 18.04 -18.48
CA ALA A 177 4.40 19.04 -17.75
C ALA A 177 3.66 19.69 -16.54
N PRO A 178 2.41 20.18 -16.66
CA PRO A 178 1.72 20.79 -15.51
C PRO A 178 1.43 19.77 -14.40
N PHE A 179 1.11 18.52 -14.75
CA PHE A 179 0.92 17.46 -13.76
C PHE A 179 2.21 17.12 -13.05
N ALA A 180 3.32 16.95 -13.80
CA ALA A 180 4.63 16.67 -13.22
C ALA A 180 5.06 17.76 -12.22
N ILE A 181 4.90 19.03 -12.59
CA ILE A 181 5.20 20.17 -11.71
C ILE A 181 4.32 20.12 -10.46
N GLY A 182 3.02 19.93 -10.61
CA GLY A 182 2.08 19.83 -9.50
C GLY A 182 2.42 18.68 -8.54
N LEU A 183 2.80 17.51 -9.08
CA LEU A 183 3.18 16.33 -8.31
C LEU A 183 4.51 16.54 -7.57
N VAL A 184 5.51 17.18 -8.20
CA VAL A 184 6.77 17.55 -7.52
C VAL A 184 6.51 18.53 -6.38
N LEU A 185 5.65 19.53 -6.60
CA LEU A 185 5.26 20.45 -5.54
C LEU A 185 4.52 19.75 -4.40
N ALA A 186 3.61 18.83 -4.72
CA ALA A 186 2.91 18.01 -3.73
C ALA A 186 3.89 17.13 -2.93
N LEU A 187 4.87 16.50 -3.60
CA LEU A 187 5.93 15.72 -2.98
C LEU A 187 6.75 16.55 -1.98
N LEU A 188 7.20 17.73 -2.41
CA LEU A 188 7.98 18.65 -1.57
C LEU A 188 7.15 19.21 -0.40
N ALA A 189 5.84 19.36 -0.59
CA ALA A 189 4.90 19.76 0.45
C ALA A 189 4.61 18.64 1.47
N GLY A 190 5.04 17.40 1.21
CA GLY A 190 4.87 16.27 2.11
C GLY A 190 3.64 15.41 1.81
N ALA A 191 3.15 15.42 0.57
CA ALA A 191 2.10 14.49 0.15
C ALA A 191 2.58 13.03 0.28
N PRO A 192 1.67 12.08 0.58
CA PRO A 192 2.01 10.67 0.65
C PRO A 192 2.56 10.15 -0.68
N ILE A 193 3.63 9.36 -0.62
CA ILE A 193 4.33 8.83 -1.80
C ILE A 193 3.38 8.07 -2.74
N PHE A 194 2.48 7.25 -2.19
CA PHE A 194 1.55 6.46 -3.00
C PHE A 194 0.64 7.35 -3.87
N ALA A 195 0.20 8.50 -3.34
CA ALA A 195 -0.64 9.44 -4.08
C ALA A 195 0.14 10.12 -5.19
N VAL A 196 1.39 10.52 -4.92
CA VAL A 196 2.26 11.14 -5.94
C VAL A 196 2.62 10.15 -7.05
N LEU A 197 2.98 8.91 -6.70
CA LEU A 197 3.28 7.87 -7.69
C LEU A 197 2.04 7.45 -8.50
N GLY A 198 0.89 7.31 -7.84
CA GLY A 198 -0.38 7.05 -8.51
C GLY A 198 -0.79 8.19 -9.43
N GLY A 199 -0.61 9.44 -8.99
CA GLY A 199 -0.83 10.63 -9.81
C GLY A 199 0.13 10.71 -11.00
N LEU A 200 1.41 10.33 -10.82
CA LEU A 200 2.37 10.27 -11.91
C LEU A 200 1.98 9.20 -12.95
N ALA A 201 1.55 8.03 -12.50
CA ALA A 201 1.03 6.99 -13.38
C ALA A 201 -0.15 7.51 -14.21
N LEU A 202 -1.15 8.13 -13.57
CA LEU A 202 -2.29 8.73 -14.27
C LEU A 202 -1.84 9.80 -15.28
N ALA A 203 -0.90 10.67 -14.90
CA ALA A 203 -0.40 11.73 -15.78
C ALA A 203 0.34 11.17 -17.01
N LEU A 204 1.11 10.09 -16.85
CA LEU A 204 1.78 9.41 -17.96
C LEU A 204 0.77 8.75 -18.90
N PHE A 205 -0.24 8.05 -18.36
CA PHE A 205 -1.29 7.44 -19.18
C PHE A 205 -2.10 8.50 -19.95
N TRP A 206 -2.42 9.65 -19.31
CA TRP A 206 -3.05 10.76 -20.01
C TRP A 206 -2.16 11.34 -21.11
N SER A 207 -0.86 11.46 -20.89
CA SER A 207 0.04 12.02 -21.92
C SER A 207 0.18 11.14 -23.17
N GLU A 208 -0.19 9.87 -23.06
CA GLU A 208 -0.17 8.87 -24.13
C GLU A 208 -1.58 8.55 -24.66
N GLY A 209 -2.63 9.23 -24.18
CA GLY A 209 -4.03 8.94 -24.54
C GLY A 209 -4.50 7.52 -24.14
N GLN A 210 -3.85 6.92 -23.16
CA GLN A 210 -4.15 5.56 -22.71
C GLN A 210 -5.35 5.55 -21.73
N PRO A 211 -6.15 4.46 -21.70
CA PRO A 211 -7.24 4.32 -20.76
C PRO A 211 -6.75 4.33 -19.31
N LEU A 212 -7.35 5.15 -18.46
CA LEU A 212 -6.97 5.27 -17.05
C LEU A 212 -7.16 3.96 -16.26
N ALA A 213 -8.08 3.12 -16.69
CA ALA A 213 -8.31 1.78 -16.13
C ALA A 213 -7.06 0.88 -16.13
N SER A 214 -6.08 1.18 -16.98
CA SER A 214 -4.82 0.43 -17.05
C SER A 214 -3.93 0.64 -15.81
N VAL A 215 -4.04 1.78 -15.12
CA VAL A 215 -3.31 2.04 -13.87
C VAL A 215 -3.75 1.09 -12.74
N PRO A 216 -5.04 1.00 -12.38
CA PRO A 216 -5.50 0.04 -11.37
C PRO A 216 -5.37 -1.42 -11.83
N LEU A 217 -5.45 -1.72 -13.13
CA LEU A 217 -5.15 -3.04 -13.65
C LEU A 217 -3.72 -3.45 -13.32
N SER A 218 -2.74 -2.59 -13.56
CA SER A 218 -1.34 -2.84 -13.23
C SER A 218 -1.12 -2.99 -11.73
N HIS A 219 -1.77 -2.15 -10.92
CA HIS A 219 -1.77 -2.26 -9.47
C HIS A 219 -2.35 -3.60 -9.00
N TYR A 220 -3.49 -4.02 -9.56
CA TYR A 220 -4.12 -5.31 -9.27
C TYR A 220 -3.18 -6.47 -9.60
N GLN A 221 -2.57 -6.49 -10.79
CA GLN A 221 -1.64 -7.53 -11.20
C GLN A 221 -0.44 -7.68 -10.25
N ILE A 222 0.06 -6.56 -9.70
CA ILE A 222 1.12 -6.59 -8.70
C ILE A 222 0.61 -7.15 -7.37
N THR A 223 -0.57 -6.74 -6.91
CA THR A 223 -1.13 -7.16 -5.61
C THR A 223 -1.62 -8.60 -5.57
N VAL A 224 -1.95 -9.19 -6.72
CA VAL A 224 -2.31 -10.61 -6.85
C VAL A 224 -1.16 -11.47 -7.40
N ASN A 225 0.07 -10.97 -7.32
CA ASN A 225 1.24 -11.73 -7.75
C ASN A 225 1.43 -12.98 -6.86
N PRO A 226 1.70 -14.16 -7.46
CA PRO A 226 1.88 -15.41 -6.72
C PRO A 226 2.98 -15.41 -5.66
N SER A 227 3.97 -14.50 -5.78
CA SER A 227 5.08 -14.38 -4.83
C SER A 227 4.72 -13.56 -3.58
N LEU A 228 3.70 -12.69 -3.63
CA LEU A 228 3.34 -11.82 -2.51
C LEU A 228 2.87 -12.57 -1.25
N PRO A 229 2.14 -13.69 -1.34
CA PRO A 229 1.78 -14.49 -0.16
C PRO A 229 2.97 -14.97 0.67
N ALA A 230 4.17 -15.03 0.07
CA ALA A 230 5.38 -15.39 0.81
C ALA A 230 5.84 -14.29 1.80
N LEU A 231 5.51 -13.01 1.57
CA LEU A 231 5.93 -11.90 2.42
C LEU A 231 5.47 -12.04 3.89
N PRO A 232 4.20 -12.33 4.20
CA PRO A 232 3.76 -12.56 5.57
C PRO A 232 4.48 -13.74 6.24
N LEU A 233 4.76 -14.81 5.48
CA LEU A 233 5.48 -15.98 5.98
C LEU A 233 6.94 -15.65 6.28
N PHE A 234 7.62 -14.93 5.40
CA PHE A 234 8.98 -14.45 5.64
C PHE A 234 9.04 -13.50 6.83
N THR A 235 8.09 -12.58 6.96
CA THR A 235 8.01 -11.68 8.10
C THR A 235 7.81 -12.46 9.41
N LEU A 236 6.93 -13.46 9.41
CA LEU A 236 6.74 -14.33 10.57
C LEU A 236 8.02 -15.10 10.91
N ALA A 237 8.69 -15.68 9.93
CA ALA A 237 9.96 -16.38 10.12
C ALA A 237 11.03 -15.43 10.69
N GLY A 238 11.15 -14.20 10.14
CA GLY A 238 12.06 -13.18 10.64
C GLY A 238 11.80 -12.80 12.11
N LEU A 239 10.53 -12.63 12.49
CA LEU A 239 10.14 -12.35 13.88
C LEU A 239 10.45 -13.52 14.82
N ILE A 240 10.25 -14.76 14.39
CA ILE A 240 10.61 -15.96 15.17
C ILE A 240 12.15 -16.00 15.34
N PHE A 241 12.92 -15.79 14.28
CA PHE A 241 14.38 -15.74 14.37
C PHE A 241 14.86 -14.63 15.30
N ALA A 242 14.30 -13.43 15.20
CA ALA A 242 14.67 -12.30 16.05
C ALA A 242 14.41 -12.61 17.56
N ARG A 243 13.32 -13.31 17.86
CA ARG A 243 12.95 -13.65 19.26
C ARG A 243 13.59 -14.92 19.80
N SER A 244 14.06 -15.82 18.95
CA SER A 244 14.63 -17.13 19.36
C SER A 244 16.09 -17.04 19.81
N GLY A 245 16.73 -15.88 19.77
CA GLY A 245 18.16 -15.71 20.00
C GLY A 245 19.04 -16.20 18.85
N ALA A 246 18.47 -16.58 17.71
CA ALA A 246 19.19 -16.99 16.52
C ALA A 246 20.08 -15.85 15.98
N ALA A 247 19.61 -14.61 16.06
CA ALA A 247 20.38 -13.42 15.68
C ALA A 247 21.71 -13.31 16.46
N LEU A 248 21.67 -13.53 17.78
CA LEU A 248 22.87 -13.50 18.63
C LEU A 248 23.83 -14.61 18.28
N ARG A 249 23.34 -15.83 18.01
CA ARG A 249 24.17 -16.99 17.63
C ARG A 249 24.80 -16.80 16.26
N LEU A 250 24.05 -16.28 15.28
CA LEU A 250 24.58 -15.96 13.95
C LEU A 250 25.60 -14.82 14.03
N GLY A 251 25.34 -13.79 14.84
CA GLY A 251 26.30 -12.71 15.08
C GLY A 251 27.62 -13.21 15.67
N ALA A 252 27.55 -14.09 16.67
CA ALA A 252 28.73 -14.71 17.26
C ALA A 252 29.50 -15.58 16.23
N LEU A 253 28.77 -16.34 15.40
CA LEU A 253 29.36 -17.15 14.33
C LEU A 253 30.10 -16.29 13.30
N PHE A 254 29.46 -15.22 12.81
CA PHE A 254 30.08 -14.32 11.84
C PHE A 254 31.28 -13.58 12.43
N THR A 255 31.17 -13.11 13.67
CA THR A 255 32.29 -12.45 14.36
C THR A 255 33.47 -13.42 14.55
N ALA A 256 33.20 -14.67 14.90
CA ALA A 256 34.23 -15.70 15.01
C ALA A 256 34.90 -16.03 13.65
N SER A 257 34.12 -16.00 12.56
CA SER A 257 34.60 -16.31 11.21
C SER A 257 35.43 -15.19 10.58
N PHE A 258 35.12 -13.92 10.88
CA PHE A 258 35.78 -12.75 10.28
C PHE A 258 36.77 -12.05 11.22
N GLY A 259 36.97 -12.56 12.42
CA GLY A 259 37.88 -12.02 13.43
C GLY A 259 37.25 -10.89 14.28
N GLY A 260 37.77 -10.71 15.51
CA GLY A 260 37.22 -9.80 16.51
C GLY A 260 37.63 -8.33 16.38
N GLY A 261 38.14 -7.85 15.25
CA GLY A 261 38.50 -6.48 15.01
C GLY A 261 37.34 -5.59 14.50
N ALA A 262 37.53 -4.29 14.42
CA ALA A 262 36.52 -3.36 13.90
C ALA A 262 36.01 -3.74 12.49
N ILE A 263 36.91 -4.19 11.62
CA ILE A 263 36.57 -4.62 10.25
C ILE A 263 35.74 -5.91 10.28
N GLY A 264 36.16 -6.92 11.05
CA GLY A 264 35.42 -8.19 11.17
C GLY A 264 34.03 -8.01 11.75
N SER A 265 33.87 -7.16 12.77
CA SER A 265 32.57 -6.82 13.35
C SER A 265 31.66 -6.08 12.36
N SER A 266 32.23 -5.17 11.55
CA SER A 266 31.45 -4.45 10.52
C SER A 266 30.96 -5.38 9.41
N ILE A 267 31.80 -6.32 8.96
CA ILE A 267 31.43 -7.35 7.98
C ILE A 267 30.34 -8.25 8.56
N ALA A 268 30.52 -8.73 9.79
CA ALA A 268 29.54 -9.55 10.47
C ALA A 268 28.18 -8.86 10.62
N ALA A 269 28.17 -7.58 11.00
CA ALA A 269 26.97 -6.77 11.10
C ALA A 269 26.30 -6.58 9.73
N ALA A 270 27.05 -6.28 8.68
CA ALA A 270 26.51 -6.12 7.33
C ALA A 270 25.86 -7.41 6.81
N LEU A 271 26.51 -8.55 7.01
CA LEU A 271 25.97 -9.87 6.63
C LEU A 271 24.73 -10.20 7.45
N LEU A 272 24.72 -9.94 8.74
CA LEU A 272 23.58 -10.16 9.61
C LEU A 272 22.38 -9.31 9.19
N CYS A 273 22.59 -8.01 8.96
CA CYS A 273 21.57 -7.11 8.47
C CYS A 273 21.01 -7.57 7.10
N SER A 274 21.88 -7.94 6.18
CA SER A 274 21.47 -8.44 4.86
C SER A 274 20.62 -9.71 4.97
N PHE A 275 21.03 -10.65 5.83
CA PHE A 275 20.29 -11.88 6.09
C PHE A 275 18.90 -11.58 6.66
N PHE A 276 18.81 -10.77 7.71
CA PHE A 276 17.50 -10.44 8.32
C PHE A 276 16.62 -9.60 7.40
N THR A 277 17.18 -8.69 6.63
CA THR A 277 16.42 -7.87 5.66
C THR A 277 15.77 -8.73 4.58
N ALA A 278 16.41 -9.81 4.16
CA ALA A 278 15.83 -10.74 3.18
C ALA A 278 14.54 -11.40 3.71
N PHE A 279 14.41 -11.61 5.02
CA PHE A 279 13.20 -12.16 5.64
C PHE A 279 12.18 -11.10 6.05
N THR A 280 12.61 -9.96 6.53
CA THR A 280 11.71 -8.94 7.10
C THR A 280 11.25 -7.90 6.06
N GLY A 281 12.01 -7.71 4.98
CA GLY A 281 11.71 -6.75 3.93
C GLY A 281 11.71 -5.28 4.38
N GLY A 282 12.04 -5.01 5.64
CA GLY A 282 11.96 -3.68 6.24
C GLY A 282 13.20 -3.30 7.02
N SER A 283 13.79 -2.13 6.72
CA SER A 283 14.94 -1.60 7.45
C SER A 283 14.68 -1.35 8.95
N GLY A 284 13.41 -1.08 9.33
CA GLY A 284 13.02 -0.78 10.70
C GLY A 284 13.02 -1.97 11.69
N VAL A 285 13.18 -3.21 11.19
CA VAL A 285 13.25 -4.42 12.03
C VAL A 285 14.68 -4.95 12.11
N THR A 286 15.56 -4.49 11.21
CA THR A 286 16.97 -4.91 11.13
C THR A 286 17.93 -3.97 11.85
N ILE A 287 17.49 -2.80 12.26
CA ILE A 287 18.21 -1.85 13.10
C ILE A 287 17.84 -2.08 14.57
#